data_0745894910b28a27549358d6f6a8a1a7
#
_entry.id   0745894910b28a27549358d6f6a8a1a7
#
_cell.length_a   1.000
_cell.length_b   1.000
_cell.length_c   1.000
_cell.angle_alpha   90.00
_cell.angle_beta   90.00
_cell.angle_gamma   90.00
#
_symmetry.space_group_name_H-M   'P 1'
#
loop_
_entity.id
_entity.type
_entity.pdbx_description
1 polymer ?
#
loop_
_entity_poly.entity_id
_entity_poly.type
_entity_poly.pdbx_seq_one_letter_code
_entity_poly.pdbx_strand_id
1 'polypeptide(L)'
;RIRQSPSTSSSVVGSLSAGQTFKINGKNGAWYNIDAQGTKGHVHGDYVQVLSGNEGSNSGSNNNQSGSQNNNLDESYNGKAGKVVNVTTNLRLRSQPSTSSSVLAYLLPNERFTLQGKTSSGWFKVNYNGKIGYLHEDYVKIVSSDEGANGNTGGNQNGSTSGGQVNQSKYEQVLSIMKSQIGSPYIYGGAGETLTSSLLSSLRRTFPDHAARGFYDIPSNYLNGNYRAFDCSGLMQWSFRQAGISLGRTTWDQINNGYEVSPSNAKPGDLLFFSNLGHVGMYIGNGQWIEAPNKGKFVSITSVPWSKIGRARRVL
;
A
#
# COMPACT_ATOMS: atom_id res chain seq x y z
N ARG A 1 -15.06 13.14 -8.55
CA ARG A 1 -15.63 13.06 -9.91
C ARG A 1 -17.10 12.65 -9.84
N ILE A 2 -17.94 13.27 -10.68
CA ILE A 2 -19.34 12.89 -10.88
C ILE A 2 -19.36 11.94 -12.07
N ARG A 3 -19.98 10.78 -11.92
CA ARG A 3 -20.06 9.71 -12.92
C ARG A 3 -21.48 9.60 -13.49
N GLN A 4 -21.58 9.22 -14.75
CA GLN A 4 -22.87 9.03 -15.42
C GLN A 4 -23.70 7.88 -14.80
N SER A 5 -23.03 6.80 -14.38
CA SER A 5 -23.63 5.63 -13.73
C SER A 5 -22.87 5.31 -12.44
N PRO A 6 -23.47 4.54 -11.51
CA PRO A 6 -22.84 4.18 -10.22
C PRO A 6 -21.72 3.14 -10.40
N SER A 7 -20.67 3.50 -11.13
CA SER A 7 -19.50 2.67 -11.40
C SER A 7 -18.28 3.55 -11.68
N THR A 8 -17.10 3.11 -11.24
CA THR A 8 -15.81 3.78 -11.51
C THR A 8 -15.40 3.68 -12.98
N SER A 9 -15.91 2.73 -13.73
CA SER A 9 -15.68 2.56 -15.17
C SER A 9 -16.60 3.44 -16.04
N SER A 10 -17.66 4.05 -15.46
CA SER A 10 -18.57 4.89 -16.22
C SER A 10 -17.97 6.27 -16.53
N SER A 11 -18.47 6.90 -17.58
CA SER A 11 -18.01 8.21 -18.03
C SER A 11 -18.10 9.26 -16.93
N VAL A 12 -17.12 10.16 -16.88
CA VAL A 12 -17.10 11.31 -15.98
C VAL A 12 -17.93 12.42 -16.61
N VAL A 13 -18.96 12.88 -15.92
CA VAL A 13 -19.86 13.96 -16.36
C VAL A 13 -19.60 15.28 -15.64
N GLY A 14 -18.75 15.27 -14.61
CA GLY A 14 -18.36 16.46 -13.86
C GLY A 14 -17.36 16.15 -12.73
N SER A 15 -16.97 17.20 -12.03
CA SER A 15 -16.10 17.12 -10.86
C SER A 15 -16.61 18.00 -9.73
N LEU A 16 -16.29 17.62 -8.50
CA LEU A 16 -16.53 18.37 -7.28
C LEU A 16 -15.21 18.76 -6.64
N SER A 17 -15.15 19.96 -6.11
CA SER A 17 -14.04 20.40 -5.26
C SER A 17 -14.20 19.90 -3.83
N ALA A 18 -13.10 19.82 -3.08
CA ALA A 18 -13.17 19.50 -1.65
C ALA A 18 -13.99 20.56 -0.89
N GLY A 19 -14.93 20.11 -0.07
CA GLY A 19 -15.85 20.98 0.69
C GLY A 19 -17.04 21.53 -0.11
N GLN A 20 -17.17 21.22 -1.40
CA GLN A 20 -18.33 21.62 -2.21
C GLN A 20 -19.58 20.87 -1.74
N THR A 21 -20.66 21.63 -1.48
CA THR A 21 -21.97 21.07 -1.11
C THR A 21 -22.84 20.82 -2.37
N PHE A 22 -23.66 19.77 -2.28
CA PHE A 22 -24.57 19.37 -3.36
C PHE A 22 -25.78 18.65 -2.78
N LYS A 23 -26.85 18.54 -3.59
CA LYS A 23 -28.07 17.84 -3.22
C LYS A 23 -27.92 16.35 -3.49
N ILE A 24 -28.24 15.52 -2.49
CA ILE A 24 -28.38 14.08 -2.65
C ILE A 24 -29.85 13.77 -2.98
N ASN A 25 -30.07 13.10 -4.11
CA ASN A 25 -31.41 12.71 -4.57
C ASN A 25 -31.75 11.25 -4.27
N GLY A 26 -30.75 10.46 -3.86
CA GLY A 26 -30.93 9.05 -3.52
C GLY A 26 -29.61 8.33 -3.37
N LYS A 27 -29.67 7.06 -2.96
CA LYS A 27 -28.51 6.19 -2.79
C LYS A 27 -28.75 4.87 -3.53
N ASN A 28 -27.72 4.41 -4.26
CA ASN A 28 -27.72 3.11 -4.92
C ASN A 28 -26.43 2.38 -4.56
N GLY A 29 -26.49 1.42 -3.63
CA GLY A 29 -25.32 0.76 -3.07
C GLY A 29 -24.36 1.76 -2.41
N ALA A 30 -23.10 1.76 -2.85
CA ALA A 30 -22.08 2.70 -2.38
C ALA A 30 -22.13 4.09 -3.02
N TRP A 31 -23.05 4.33 -3.96
CA TRP A 31 -23.10 5.56 -4.75
C TRP A 31 -24.29 6.44 -4.35
N TYR A 32 -24.06 7.74 -4.24
CA TYR A 32 -25.10 8.74 -4.11
C TYR A 32 -25.47 9.28 -5.50
N ASN A 33 -26.76 9.29 -5.83
CA ASN A 33 -27.29 10.07 -6.93
C ASN A 33 -27.38 11.52 -6.48
N ILE A 34 -26.72 12.41 -7.18
CA ILE A 34 -26.55 13.80 -6.77
C ILE A 34 -26.99 14.79 -7.86
N ASP A 35 -27.28 16.00 -7.44
CA ASP A 35 -27.36 17.18 -8.28
C ASP A 35 -26.43 18.25 -7.71
N ALA A 36 -25.40 18.56 -8.46
CA ALA A 36 -24.42 19.58 -8.13
C ALA A 36 -24.54 20.74 -9.11
N GLN A 37 -25.37 21.73 -8.75
CA GLN A 37 -25.60 22.94 -9.56
C GLN A 37 -26.01 22.61 -11.01
N GLY A 38 -26.94 21.64 -11.18
CA GLY A 38 -27.44 21.21 -12.48
C GLY A 38 -26.65 20.05 -13.11
N THR A 39 -25.49 19.72 -12.63
CA THR A 39 -24.74 18.52 -13.05
C THR A 39 -25.26 17.33 -12.26
N LYS A 40 -26.03 16.46 -12.92
CA LYS A 40 -26.60 15.25 -12.36
C LYS A 40 -25.70 14.06 -12.61
N GLY A 41 -25.58 13.15 -11.63
CA GLY A 41 -24.80 11.92 -11.78
C GLY A 41 -24.58 11.23 -10.44
N HIS A 42 -23.54 10.40 -10.37
CA HIS A 42 -23.26 9.54 -9.24
C HIS A 42 -21.89 9.85 -8.64
N VAL A 43 -21.83 9.95 -7.31
CA VAL A 43 -20.58 10.13 -6.53
C VAL A 43 -20.51 9.01 -5.52
N HIS A 44 -19.32 8.39 -5.39
CA HIS A 44 -19.12 7.32 -4.43
C HIS A 44 -19.19 7.85 -3.00
N GLY A 45 -19.87 7.12 -2.12
CA GLY A 45 -20.15 7.53 -0.74
C GLY A 45 -18.93 7.80 0.11
N ASP A 46 -17.81 7.15 -0.18
CA ASP A 46 -16.55 7.36 0.54
C ASP A 46 -15.98 8.78 0.41
N TYR A 47 -16.46 9.55 -0.55
CA TYR A 47 -16.04 10.95 -0.79
C TYR A 47 -17.13 11.95 -0.41
N VAL A 48 -18.21 11.50 0.26
CA VAL A 48 -19.37 12.31 0.62
C VAL A 48 -19.60 12.26 2.11
N GLN A 49 -19.63 13.43 2.75
CA GLN A 49 -20.13 13.58 4.10
C GLN A 49 -21.57 14.08 4.03
N VAL A 50 -22.52 13.28 4.53
CA VAL A 50 -23.92 13.70 4.63
C VAL A 50 -24.06 14.69 5.78
N LEU A 51 -24.47 15.91 5.44
CA LEU A 51 -24.79 16.94 6.44
C LEU A 51 -26.27 16.77 6.80
N SER A 52 -26.60 16.59 8.09
CA SER A 52 -27.97 16.45 8.58
C SER A 52 -28.77 17.73 8.29
N GLY A 53 -29.61 17.70 7.30
CA GLY A 53 -30.63 18.71 7.01
C GLY A 53 -31.97 17.99 6.98
N ASN A 54 -32.89 18.46 7.84
CA ASN A 54 -34.25 18.04 8.09
C ASN A 54 -34.89 17.22 6.97
N GLU A 55 -34.98 15.90 7.14
CA GLU A 55 -35.83 15.06 6.31
C GLU A 55 -37.18 14.88 7.00
N GLY A 56 -38.24 15.24 6.28
CA GLY A 56 -39.62 15.04 6.68
C GLY A 56 -39.94 13.56 6.95
N SER A 57 -40.62 13.38 8.03
CA SER A 57 -41.12 12.15 8.63
C SER A 57 -41.69 11.11 7.66
N ASN A 58 -41.35 9.84 7.86
CA ASN A 58 -42.39 8.85 8.06
C ASN A 58 -41.97 7.70 8.99
N SER A 59 -42.89 7.40 9.89
CA SER A 59 -42.94 6.59 11.07
C SER A 59 -42.35 5.17 11.02
N GLY A 60 -41.84 4.75 12.20
CA GLY A 60 -41.89 3.34 12.57
C GLY A 60 -40.86 2.88 13.60
N SER A 61 -41.15 3.14 14.88
CA SER A 61 -40.84 2.37 16.12
C SER A 61 -39.38 1.91 16.40
N ASN A 62 -38.86 2.49 17.47
CA ASN A 62 -38.10 1.94 18.63
C ASN A 62 -37.20 0.70 18.42
N ASN A 63 -35.91 0.85 18.65
CA ASN A 63 -35.27 0.50 19.92
C ASN A 63 -33.81 0.96 20.01
N ASN A 64 -33.48 1.50 21.17
CA ASN A 64 -32.14 1.77 21.65
C ASN A 64 -31.26 0.51 21.61
N GLN A 65 -30.10 0.58 20.94
CA GLN A 65 -28.92 -0.14 21.41
C GLN A 65 -27.65 0.38 20.72
N SER A 66 -26.66 0.61 21.57
CA SER A 66 -25.26 0.93 21.29
C SER A 66 -24.71 0.20 20.04
N GLY A 67 -24.16 0.97 19.10
CA GLY A 67 -23.80 0.48 17.79
C GLY A 67 -22.63 -0.49 17.77
N SER A 68 -22.93 -1.74 17.64
CA SER A 68 -22.08 -2.68 16.91
C SER A 68 -22.62 -2.71 15.47
N GLN A 69 -21.87 -2.17 14.50
CA GLN A 69 -22.23 -2.35 13.10
C GLN A 69 -22.09 -3.84 12.76
N ASN A 70 -23.19 -4.57 12.80
CA ASN A 70 -23.30 -5.88 12.16
C ASN A 70 -23.13 -5.66 10.64
N ASN A 71 -21.88 -5.69 10.17
CA ASN A 71 -21.57 -5.84 8.76
C ASN A 71 -21.96 -7.27 8.37
N ASN A 72 -23.21 -7.45 7.96
CA ASN A 72 -23.68 -8.72 7.41
C ASN A 72 -22.85 -8.98 6.15
N LEU A 73 -21.91 -9.90 6.23
CA LEU A 73 -21.05 -10.29 5.11
C LEU A 73 -21.79 -11.33 4.26
N ASP A 74 -21.81 -11.11 2.96
CA ASP A 74 -22.17 -12.17 2.02
C ASP A 74 -21.02 -13.21 1.99
N GLU A 75 -21.23 -14.31 2.70
CA GLU A 75 -20.24 -15.39 2.86
C GLU A 75 -20.09 -16.27 1.61
N SER A 76 -20.91 -16.08 0.57
CA SER A 76 -20.75 -16.80 -0.70
C SER A 76 -19.39 -16.57 -1.35
N TYR A 77 -18.67 -15.55 -0.93
CA TYR A 77 -17.31 -15.23 -1.36
C TYR A 77 -16.22 -15.86 -0.50
N ASN A 78 -16.55 -16.44 0.65
CA ASN A 78 -15.56 -16.97 1.58
C ASN A 78 -14.74 -18.11 0.93
N GLY A 79 -13.41 -18.03 1.09
CA GLY A 79 -12.46 -18.97 0.51
C GLY A 79 -12.15 -18.76 -0.98
N LYS A 80 -12.88 -17.91 -1.70
CA LYS A 80 -12.57 -17.59 -3.09
C LYS A 80 -11.28 -16.77 -3.18
N ALA A 81 -10.53 -16.98 -4.25
CA ALA A 81 -9.36 -16.16 -4.56
C ALA A 81 -9.78 -14.86 -5.27
N GLY A 82 -9.16 -13.76 -4.88
CA GLY A 82 -9.28 -12.48 -5.56
C GLY A 82 -7.93 -11.95 -6.00
N LYS A 83 -7.92 -11.05 -6.97
CA LYS A 83 -6.74 -10.29 -7.37
C LYS A 83 -7.03 -8.81 -7.52
N VAL A 84 -6.00 -7.99 -7.31
CA VAL A 84 -6.07 -6.53 -7.51
C VAL A 84 -6.14 -6.20 -9.00
N VAL A 85 -7.10 -5.37 -9.37
CA VAL A 85 -7.30 -4.85 -10.75
C VAL A 85 -7.55 -3.35 -10.71
N ASN A 86 -7.51 -2.69 -11.86
CA ASN A 86 -7.89 -1.28 -12.04
C ASN A 86 -7.06 -0.27 -11.22
N VAL A 87 -5.85 -0.64 -10.84
CA VAL A 87 -4.88 0.27 -10.20
C VAL A 87 -3.57 0.29 -10.99
N THR A 88 -2.90 1.42 -11.00
CA THR A 88 -1.61 1.61 -11.67
C THR A 88 -0.43 1.51 -10.73
N THR A 89 -0.63 1.78 -9.44
CA THR A 89 0.44 1.76 -8.43
C THR A 89 0.15 0.76 -7.31
N ASN A 90 -0.77 1.07 -6.43
CA ASN A 90 -1.15 0.17 -5.33
C ASN A 90 -2.60 0.39 -4.90
N LEU A 91 -3.16 -0.64 -4.25
CA LEU A 91 -4.46 -0.61 -3.58
C LEU A 91 -4.26 -0.66 -2.07
N ARG A 92 -4.99 0.16 -1.33
CA ARG A 92 -4.92 0.21 0.14
C ARG A 92 -5.83 -0.83 0.76
N LEU A 93 -5.27 -1.75 1.53
CA LEU A 93 -6.03 -2.62 2.45
C LEU A 93 -6.41 -1.80 3.68
N ARG A 94 -7.69 -1.71 3.97
CA ARG A 94 -8.24 -0.84 5.00
C ARG A 94 -8.72 -1.63 6.22
N SER A 95 -8.64 -1.03 7.41
CA SER A 95 -9.09 -1.66 8.65
C SER A 95 -10.61 -1.80 8.76
N GLN A 96 -11.35 -0.94 8.06
CA GLN A 96 -12.81 -0.93 7.98
C GLN A 96 -13.25 -0.69 6.53
N PRO A 97 -14.49 -1.03 6.14
CA PRO A 97 -15.01 -0.81 4.80
C PRO A 97 -15.30 0.68 4.52
N SER A 98 -14.25 1.50 4.57
CA SER A 98 -14.29 2.95 4.35
C SER A 98 -12.93 3.48 3.90
N THR A 99 -12.92 4.48 3.02
CA THR A 99 -11.70 5.16 2.56
C THR A 99 -11.05 6.03 3.63
N SER A 100 -11.78 6.41 4.67
CA SER A 100 -11.26 7.18 5.81
C SER A 100 -10.60 6.32 6.89
N SER A 101 -10.77 4.99 6.82
CA SER A 101 -10.20 4.08 7.82
C SER A 101 -8.69 3.89 7.64
N SER A 102 -8.03 3.42 8.70
CA SER A 102 -6.58 3.19 8.71
C SER A 102 -6.16 2.21 7.62
N VAL A 103 -4.99 2.45 7.03
CA VAL A 103 -4.38 1.55 6.04
C VAL A 103 -3.57 0.49 6.75
N LEU A 104 -3.87 -0.78 6.48
CA LEU A 104 -3.18 -1.95 7.05
C LEU A 104 -2.05 -2.48 6.17
N ALA A 105 -2.23 -2.35 4.84
CA ALA A 105 -1.25 -2.79 3.84
C ALA A 105 -1.52 -2.11 2.49
N TYR A 106 -0.57 -2.28 1.57
CA TYR A 106 -0.70 -1.87 0.17
C TYR A 106 -0.51 -3.11 -0.71
N LEU A 107 -1.43 -3.32 -1.65
CA LEU A 107 -1.40 -4.39 -2.62
C LEU A 107 -1.05 -3.83 -3.99
N LEU A 108 -0.15 -4.49 -4.70
CA LEU A 108 0.20 -4.11 -6.08
C LEU A 108 -0.84 -4.63 -7.09
N PRO A 109 -0.85 -4.10 -8.33
CA PRO A 109 -1.64 -4.67 -9.41
C PRO A 109 -1.38 -6.18 -9.55
N ASN A 110 -2.45 -6.95 -9.74
CA ASN A 110 -2.45 -8.42 -9.86
C ASN A 110 -2.06 -9.20 -8.59
N GLU A 111 -1.76 -8.57 -7.46
CA GLU A 111 -1.57 -9.30 -6.20
C GLU A 111 -2.84 -10.04 -5.81
N ARG A 112 -2.67 -11.24 -5.25
CA ARG A 112 -3.75 -12.15 -4.89
C ARG A 112 -4.00 -12.16 -3.38
N PHE A 113 -5.21 -12.46 -3.00
CA PHE A 113 -5.68 -12.56 -1.61
C PHE A 113 -6.85 -13.53 -1.54
N THR A 114 -7.19 -13.96 -0.33
CA THR A 114 -8.37 -14.79 -0.09
C THR A 114 -9.53 -13.92 0.39
N LEU A 115 -10.69 -14.09 -0.22
CA LEU A 115 -11.93 -13.43 0.18
C LEU A 115 -12.51 -14.11 1.42
N GLN A 116 -13.07 -13.32 2.34
CA GLN A 116 -13.78 -13.79 3.52
C GLN A 116 -15.26 -13.42 3.51
N GLY A 117 -15.68 -12.59 2.55
CA GLY A 117 -17.06 -12.15 2.38
C GLY A 117 -17.11 -10.77 1.75
N LYS A 118 -18.33 -10.31 1.46
CA LYS A 118 -18.58 -8.98 0.88
C LYS A 118 -19.63 -8.25 1.71
N THR A 119 -19.36 -6.98 2.01
CA THR A 119 -20.33 -6.10 2.67
C THR A 119 -21.37 -5.60 1.67
N SER A 120 -22.54 -5.23 2.14
CA SER A 120 -23.59 -4.58 1.32
C SER A 120 -23.14 -3.23 0.74
N SER A 121 -22.10 -2.62 1.31
CA SER A 121 -21.52 -1.35 0.85
C SER A 121 -20.44 -1.50 -0.24
N GLY A 122 -20.25 -2.70 -0.80
CA GLY A 122 -19.33 -2.94 -1.92
C GLY A 122 -17.87 -3.15 -1.51
N TRP A 123 -17.60 -3.55 -0.25
CA TRP A 123 -16.27 -3.87 0.20
C TRP A 123 -16.11 -5.37 0.41
N PHE A 124 -15.04 -5.93 -0.11
CA PHE A 124 -14.63 -7.30 0.22
C PHE A 124 -13.80 -7.31 1.49
N LYS A 125 -14.19 -8.13 2.46
CA LYS A 125 -13.33 -8.53 3.56
C LYS A 125 -12.37 -9.59 3.02
N VAL A 126 -11.08 -9.37 3.19
CA VAL A 126 -10.04 -10.22 2.60
C VAL A 126 -8.97 -10.57 3.63
N ASN A 127 -8.32 -11.70 3.39
CA ASN A 127 -7.06 -12.05 4.03
C ASN A 127 -5.93 -11.91 3.00
N TYR A 128 -5.03 -10.98 3.26
CA TYR A 128 -3.82 -10.74 2.48
C TYR A 128 -2.60 -10.95 3.36
N ASN A 129 -1.87 -12.03 3.14
CA ASN A 129 -0.66 -12.39 3.91
C ASN A 129 -0.89 -12.37 5.43
N GLY A 130 -2.00 -12.98 5.89
CA GLY A 130 -2.38 -13.03 7.31
C GLY A 130 -3.01 -11.75 7.85
N LYS A 131 -3.03 -10.64 7.10
CA LYS A 131 -3.72 -9.40 7.48
C LYS A 131 -5.16 -9.42 6.99
N ILE A 132 -6.11 -9.26 7.91
CA ILE A 132 -7.53 -9.15 7.58
C ILE A 132 -7.89 -7.67 7.45
N GLY A 133 -8.51 -7.31 6.34
CA GLY A 133 -8.94 -5.94 6.06
C GLY A 133 -9.95 -5.88 4.92
N TYR A 134 -10.15 -4.69 4.36
CA TYR A 134 -11.18 -4.43 3.38
C TYR A 134 -10.60 -3.79 2.12
N LEU A 135 -11.05 -4.30 0.95
CA LEU A 135 -10.75 -3.77 -0.39
C LEU A 135 -12.07 -3.44 -1.09
N HIS A 136 -12.13 -2.31 -1.79
CA HIS A 136 -13.33 -1.91 -2.53
C HIS A 136 -13.49 -2.79 -3.79
N GLU A 137 -14.73 -3.16 -4.10
CA GLU A 137 -15.07 -4.09 -5.19
C GLU A 137 -14.57 -3.66 -6.57
N ASP A 138 -14.51 -2.36 -6.85
CA ASP A 138 -14.01 -1.83 -8.12
C ASP A 138 -12.56 -2.24 -8.44
N TYR A 139 -11.82 -2.63 -7.42
CA TYR A 139 -10.40 -2.99 -7.50
C TYR A 139 -10.14 -4.49 -7.27
N VAL A 140 -11.22 -5.27 -7.20
CA VAL A 140 -11.15 -6.71 -6.91
C VAL A 140 -11.75 -7.50 -8.07
N LYS A 141 -10.95 -8.39 -8.67
CA LYS A 141 -11.45 -9.43 -9.58
C LYS A 141 -11.40 -10.77 -8.86
N ILE A 142 -12.54 -11.47 -8.83
CA ILE A 142 -12.58 -12.86 -8.38
C ILE A 142 -11.94 -13.71 -9.47
N VAL A 143 -11.04 -14.62 -9.09
CA VAL A 143 -10.35 -15.53 -10.00
C VAL A 143 -10.70 -16.98 -9.64
N SER A 144 -10.86 -17.83 -10.66
CA SER A 144 -11.01 -19.26 -10.45
C SER A 144 -9.69 -19.86 -9.93
N SER A 145 -9.78 -20.94 -9.18
CA SER A 145 -8.62 -21.69 -8.66
C SER A 145 -7.64 -22.14 -9.75
N ASP A 146 -8.10 -22.18 -11.00
CA ASP A 146 -7.37 -22.75 -12.14
C ASP A 146 -6.59 -21.71 -12.97
N GLU A 147 -6.73 -20.41 -12.70
CA GLU A 147 -5.88 -19.39 -13.30
C GLU A 147 -4.51 -19.35 -12.61
N GLY A 148 -3.65 -20.34 -12.94
CA GLY A 148 -2.22 -20.35 -12.63
C GLY A 148 -1.89 -20.27 -11.14
N ALA A 149 -1.93 -21.39 -10.47
CA ALA A 149 -1.28 -21.58 -9.19
C ALA A 149 0.25 -21.44 -9.36
N ASN A 150 0.76 -20.24 -9.16
CA ASN A 150 2.16 -20.05 -8.81
C ASN A 150 2.18 -19.15 -7.59
N GLY A 151 2.24 -19.78 -6.40
CA GLY A 151 2.41 -19.09 -5.13
C GLY A 151 1.60 -19.68 -3.97
N ASN A 152 1.98 -20.86 -3.53
CA ASN A 152 1.94 -21.33 -2.14
C ASN A 152 0.58 -21.54 -1.47
N THR A 153 -0.10 -22.64 -1.79
CA THR A 153 -1.00 -23.31 -0.84
C THR A 153 -0.14 -24.15 0.12
N GLY A 154 -0.08 -23.72 1.38
CA GLY A 154 0.50 -24.53 2.46
C GLY A 154 -0.29 -25.80 2.67
N GLY A 155 0.15 -26.89 2.08
CA GLY A 155 -0.24 -28.26 2.42
C GLY A 155 0.53 -28.68 3.67
N ASN A 156 -0.22 -29.10 4.67
CA ASN A 156 0.29 -29.71 5.89
C ASN A 156 1.13 -30.94 5.54
N GLN A 157 2.46 -30.87 5.71
CA GLN A 157 3.30 -32.05 5.88
C GLN A 157 4.23 -31.85 7.06
N ASN A 158 4.03 -32.68 8.04
CA ASN A 158 4.84 -32.88 9.23
C ASN A 158 6.26 -33.27 8.82
N GLY A 159 7.26 -32.46 9.12
CA GLY A 159 8.66 -32.75 8.85
C GLY A 159 9.55 -31.62 9.32
N SER A 160 10.18 -31.83 10.47
CA SER A 160 11.12 -30.97 11.17
C SER A 160 12.16 -30.31 10.26
N THR A 161 12.06 -28.99 10.05
CA THR A 161 13.21 -28.10 9.79
C THR A 161 12.84 -26.67 10.24
N SER A 162 13.17 -26.35 11.46
CA SER A 162 12.80 -25.15 12.19
C SER A 162 13.42 -23.83 11.67
N GLY A 163 14.35 -23.87 10.71
CA GLY A 163 15.07 -22.69 10.23
C GLY A 163 14.45 -21.97 9.01
N GLY A 164 13.86 -22.74 8.07
CA GLY A 164 13.36 -22.17 6.81
C GLY A 164 12.04 -21.43 6.94
N GLN A 165 11.18 -21.82 7.85
CA GLN A 165 9.84 -21.26 8.03
C GLN A 165 9.86 -19.89 8.73
N VAL A 166 10.81 -19.68 9.66
CA VAL A 166 11.00 -18.41 10.36
C VAL A 166 11.52 -17.33 9.39
N ASN A 167 12.42 -17.71 8.49
CA ASN A 167 13.02 -16.78 7.51
C ASN A 167 12.01 -16.34 6.45
N GLN A 168 11.15 -17.24 5.97
CA GLN A 168 10.08 -16.89 5.03
C GLN A 168 9.08 -15.92 5.65
N SER A 169 8.66 -16.14 6.89
CA SER A 169 7.78 -15.22 7.63
C SER A 169 8.42 -13.84 7.84
N LYS A 170 9.73 -13.79 8.11
CA LYS A 170 10.47 -12.52 8.25
C LYS A 170 10.59 -11.75 6.94
N TYR A 171 10.86 -12.44 5.84
CA TYR A 171 10.88 -11.83 4.51
C TYR A 171 9.52 -11.19 4.17
N GLU A 172 8.42 -11.92 4.37
CA GLU A 172 7.08 -11.40 4.09
C GLU A 172 6.75 -10.18 4.96
N GLN A 173 7.16 -10.20 6.22
CA GLN A 173 7.00 -9.07 7.12
C GLN A 173 7.77 -7.83 6.62
N VAL A 174 9.06 -7.98 6.28
CA VAL A 174 9.89 -6.89 5.74
C VAL A 174 9.31 -6.38 4.42
N LEU A 175 8.94 -7.27 3.51
CA LEU A 175 8.37 -6.92 2.22
C LEU A 175 7.06 -6.13 2.36
N SER A 176 6.17 -6.56 3.26
CA SER A 176 4.92 -5.85 3.56
C SER A 176 5.18 -4.44 4.10
N ILE A 177 6.17 -4.29 4.99
CA ILE A 177 6.59 -3.00 5.54
C ILE A 177 7.13 -2.09 4.42
N MET A 178 8.01 -2.60 3.57
CA MET A 178 8.57 -1.82 2.45
C MET A 178 7.49 -1.42 1.44
N LYS A 179 6.60 -2.33 1.08
CA LYS A 179 5.46 -2.07 0.20
C LYS A 179 4.55 -0.97 0.75
N SER A 180 4.39 -0.87 2.06
CA SER A 180 3.62 0.21 2.69
C SER A 180 4.22 1.60 2.48
N GLN A 181 5.49 1.68 2.07
CA GLN A 181 6.21 2.94 1.81
C GLN A 181 6.27 3.31 0.32
N ILE A 182 5.72 2.48 -0.57
CA ILE A 182 5.66 2.81 -2.01
C ILE A 182 4.96 4.14 -2.23
N GLY A 183 5.58 5.01 -3.03
CA GLY A 183 5.12 6.38 -3.27
C GLY A 183 5.69 7.41 -2.30
N SER A 184 6.45 7.02 -1.28
CA SER A 184 7.23 7.95 -0.45
C SER A 184 8.38 8.53 -1.29
N PRO A 185 8.60 9.86 -1.30
CA PRO A 185 9.66 10.46 -2.08
C PRO A 185 11.04 10.08 -1.53
N TYR A 186 12.01 9.99 -2.44
CA TYR A 186 13.41 9.84 -2.05
C TYR A 186 13.91 11.10 -1.36
N ILE A 187 14.46 10.96 -0.15
CA ILE A 187 15.05 12.04 0.64
C ILE A 187 16.45 11.61 1.09
N TYR A 188 17.48 12.27 0.59
CA TYR A 188 18.86 11.96 1.01
C TYR A 188 19.03 12.17 2.52
N GLY A 189 19.60 11.19 3.20
CA GLY A 189 19.75 11.21 4.66
C GLY A 189 18.52 10.76 5.44
N GLY A 190 17.38 10.51 4.78
CA GLY A 190 16.17 10.01 5.41
C GLY A 190 16.26 8.52 5.79
N ALA A 191 15.76 8.18 6.97
CA ALA A 191 15.79 6.81 7.52
C ALA A 191 14.46 6.42 8.21
N GLY A 192 13.33 6.89 7.67
CA GLY A 192 11.99 6.56 8.12
C GLY A 192 11.33 7.61 9.01
N GLU A 193 11.90 8.80 9.14
CA GLU A 193 11.28 9.92 9.82
C GLU A 193 10.03 10.38 9.06
N THR A 194 9.04 10.92 9.78
CA THR A 194 7.88 11.55 9.13
C THR A 194 8.36 12.73 8.29
N LEU A 195 7.97 12.75 7.02
CA LEU A 195 8.38 13.80 6.08
C LEU A 195 7.63 15.10 6.38
N THR A 196 8.37 16.10 6.85
CA THR A 196 7.86 17.41 7.23
C THR A 196 8.79 18.53 6.74
N SER A 197 8.29 19.77 6.69
CA SER A 197 9.12 20.95 6.38
C SER A 197 10.26 21.12 7.38
N SER A 198 10.03 20.80 8.65
CA SER A 198 11.07 20.86 9.71
C SER A 198 12.18 19.86 9.46
N LEU A 199 11.86 18.62 9.10
CA LEU A 199 12.84 17.61 8.72
C LEU A 199 13.68 18.08 7.52
N LEU A 200 13.02 18.55 6.45
CA LEU A 200 13.73 19.03 5.26
C LEU A 200 14.66 20.20 5.58
N SER A 201 14.22 21.13 6.44
CA SER A 201 15.06 22.26 6.90
C SER A 201 16.27 21.77 7.68
N SER A 202 16.12 20.75 8.51
CA SER A 202 17.24 20.11 9.23
C SER A 202 18.22 19.43 8.27
N LEU A 203 17.71 18.62 7.33
CA LEU A 203 18.54 17.92 6.35
C LEU A 203 19.29 18.87 5.42
N ARG A 204 18.67 19.99 5.02
CA ARG A 204 19.37 21.06 4.24
C ARG A 204 20.56 21.63 4.98
N ARG A 205 20.46 21.83 6.30
CA ARG A 205 21.61 22.28 7.13
C ARG A 205 22.67 21.21 7.28
N THR A 206 22.27 19.96 7.43
CA THR A 206 23.19 18.82 7.62
C THR A 206 23.94 18.46 6.33
N PHE A 207 23.27 18.60 5.17
CA PHE A 207 23.81 18.22 3.88
C PHE A 207 23.67 19.37 2.85
N PRO A 208 24.45 20.48 3.03
CA PRO A 208 24.30 21.68 2.21
C PRO A 208 24.57 21.44 0.72
N ASP A 209 25.51 20.58 0.35
CA ASP A 209 25.81 20.23 -1.04
C ASP A 209 24.64 19.49 -1.73
N HIS A 210 23.93 18.62 -1.00
CA HIS A 210 22.73 17.97 -1.52
C HIS A 210 21.56 18.95 -1.60
N ALA A 211 21.48 19.89 -0.67
CA ALA A 211 20.49 20.98 -0.71
C ALA A 211 20.68 21.88 -1.93
N ALA A 212 21.92 22.29 -2.22
CA ALA A 212 22.25 23.09 -3.41
C ALA A 212 21.91 22.35 -4.72
N ARG A 213 21.95 21.03 -4.71
CA ARG A 213 21.57 20.17 -5.84
C ARG A 213 20.07 19.83 -5.87
N GLY A 214 19.25 20.44 -5.01
CA GLY A 214 17.79 20.30 -4.97
C GLY A 214 17.29 18.94 -4.49
N PHE A 215 18.04 18.21 -3.65
CA PHE A 215 17.60 16.91 -3.12
C PHE A 215 16.42 17.00 -2.15
N TYR A 216 16.10 18.20 -1.68
CA TYR A 216 15.03 18.47 -0.72
C TYR A 216 13.93 19.37 -1.30
N ASP A 217 13.89 19.53 -2.63
CA ASP A 217 12.85 20.31 -3.31
C ASP A 217 11.65 19.40 -3.57
N ILE A 218 10.85 19.24 -2.53
CA ILE A 218 9.71 18.32 -2.49
C ILE A 218 8.42 19.16 -2.53
N PRO A 219 7.46 18.80 -3.40
CA PRO A 219 6.16 19.47 -3.44
C PRO A 219 5.44 19.40 -2.09
N SER A 220 4.76 20.48 -1.71
CA SER A 220 4.14 20.63 -0.39
C SER A 220 3.06 19.57 -0.06
N ASN A 221 2.44 18.98 -1.07
CA ASN A 221 1.47 17.90 -0.89
C ASN A 221 2.07 16.63 -0.28
N TYR A 222 3.41 16.45 -0.29
CA TYR A 222 4.09 15.36 0.40
C TYR A 222 4.42 15.67 1.87
N LEU A 223 4.26 16.93 2.30
CA LEU A 223 4.66 17.40 3.64
C LEU A 223 3.50 17.38 4.65
N ASN A 224 2.45 16.61 4.37
CA ASN A 224 1.23 16.53 5.18
C ASN A 224 1.29 15.47 6.30
N GLY A 225 2.48 14.88 6.56
CA GLY A 225 2.69 13.87 7.58
C GLY A 225 2.32 12.42 7.18
N ASN A 226 1.80 12.21 5.97
CA ASN A 226 1.40 10.88 5.48
C ASN A 226 2.57 10.08 4.88
N TYR A 227 3.69 10.74 4.63
CA TYR A 227 4.87 10.14 4.01
C TYR A 227 6.06 10.11 4.97
N ARG A 228 6.96 9.17 4.74
CA ARG A 228 8.24 9.08 5.42
C ARG A 228 9.38 9.47 4.48
N ALA A 229 10.48 9.91 5.06
CA ALA A 229 11.71 10.24 4.33
C ALA A 229 12.62 9.01 4.25
N PHE A 230 13.07 8.66 3.05
CA PHE A 230 14.00 7.55 2.83
C PHE A 230 15.06 7.89 1.79
N ASP A 231 16.33 7.60 2.09
CA ASP A 231 17.30 7.24 1.06
C ASP A 231 17.33 5.71 0.87
N CYS A 232 18.17 5.21 -0.03
CA CYS A 232 18.19 3.78 -0.39
C CYS A 232 18.49 2.88 0.83
N SER A 233 19.54 3.17 1.58
CA SER A 233 19.94 2.41 2.76
C SER A 233 19.02 2.67 3.96
N GLY A 234 18.46 3.87 4.06
CA GLY A 234 17.50 4.21 5.11
C GLY A 234 16.20 3.43 4.99
N LEU A 235 15.71 3.19 3.76
CA LEU A 235 14.56 2.33 3.53
C LEU A 235 14.84 0.89 3.99
N MET A 236 16.02 0.35 3.67
CA MET A 236 16.43 -0.99 4.14
C MET A 236 16.51 -1.00 5.67
N GLN A 237 17.27 -0.10 6.26
CA GLN A 237 17.47 -0.04 7.71
C GLN A 237 16.15 0.04 8.47
N TRP A 238 15.29 0.98 8.07
CA TRP A 238 14.02 1.20 8.75
C TRP A 238 13.09 -0.01 8.63
N SER A 239 12.95 -0.57 7.42
CA SER A 239 12.02 -1.68 7.17
C SER A 239 12.43 -2.95 7.90
N PHE A 240 13.71 -3.30 7.88
CA PHE A 240 14.23 -4.46 8.58
C PHE A 240 14.13 -4.29 10.10
N ARG A 241 14.39 -3.08 10.62
CA ARG A 241 14.22 -2.77 12.04
C ARG A 241 12.78 -2.95 12.51
N GLN A 242 11.78 -2.59 11.71
CA GLN A 242 10.37 -2.84 12.04
C GLN A 242 10.06 -4.34 12.15
N ALA A 243 10.82 -5.19 11.48
CA ALA A 243 10.73 -6.66 11.57
C ALA A 243 11.68 -7.25 12.64
N GLY A 244 12.34 -6.40 13.46
CA GLY A 244 13.25 -6.83 14.52
C GLY A 244 14.66 -7.21 14.04
N ILE A 245 15.07 -6.76 12.85
CA ILE A 245 16.40 -7.03 12.27
C ILE A 245 17.18 -5.73 12.17
N SER A 246 18.36 -5.70 12.76
CA SER A 246 19.24 -4.51 12.75
C SER A 246 20.12 -4.52 11.51
N LEU A 247 20.11 -3.41 10.77
CA LEU A 247 21.05 -3.13 9.68
C LEU A 247 21.80 -1.83 9.95
N GLY A 248 23.00 -1.71 9.40
CA GLY A 248 23.76 -0.47 9.42
C GLY A 248 23.02 0.68 8.70
N ARG A 249 23.48 1.93 8.92
CA ARG A 249 22.79 3.11 8.36
C ARG A 249 23.08 3.30 6.88
N THR A 250 24.29 3.09 6.47
CA THR A 250 24.75 3.34 5.09
C THR A 250 24.93 2.05 4.31
N THR A 251 25.02 2.12 2.99
CA THR A 251 25.37 0.97 2.15
C THR A 251 26.69 0.35 2.55
N TRP A 252 27.66 1.17 2.98
CA TRP A 252 28.97 0.75 3.46
C TRP A 252 28.92 -0.04 4.78
N ASP A 253 27.93 0.25 5.63
CA ASP A 253 27.67 -0.52 6.84
C ASP A 253 26.89 -1.79 6.51
N GLN A 254 25.85 -1.68 5.66
CA GLN A 254 24.94 -2.78 5.32
C GLN A 254 25.63 -3.90 4.56
N ILE A 255 26.67 -3.59 3.78
CA ILE A 255 27.45 -4.62 3.09
C ILE A 255 28.16 -5.59 4.05
N ASN A 256 28.27 -5.25 5.32
CA ASN A 256 28.86 -6.08 6.35
C ASN A 256 27.81 -6.86 7.18
N ASN A 257 26.52 -6.65 6.92
CA ASN A 257 25.46 -7.38 7.61
C ASN A 257 25.21 -8.76 6.96
N GLY A 258 24.79 -9.75 7.75
CA GLY A 258 24.53 -11.09 7.28
C GLY A 258 25.76 -11.75 6.63
N TYR A 259 25.53 -12.54 5.59
CA TYR A 259 26.62 -13.21 4.84
C TYR A 259 26.53 -12.91 3.34
N GLU A 260 27.67 -12.99 2.68
CA GLU A 260 27.75 -12.71 1.24
C GLU A 260 27.16 -13.87 0.41
N VAL A 261 26.45 -13.51 -0.63
CA VAL A 261 25.96 -14.43 -1.66
C VAL A 261 26.32 -13.88 -3.03
N SER A 262 26.52 -14.77 -4.00
CA SER A 262 26.66 -14.32 -5.39
C SER A 262 25.38 -13.65 -5.86
N PRO A 263 25.43 -12.50 -6.57
CA PRO A 263 24.24 -11.89 -7.15
C PRO A 263 23.43 -12.85 -8.04
N SER A 264 24.08 -13.80 -8.73
CA SER A 264 23.42 -14.83 -9.53
C SER A 264 22.60 -15.83 -8.71
N ASN A 265 22.90 -15.95 -7.42
CA ASN A 265 22.22 -16.82 -6.45
C ASN A 265 21.29 -16.06 -5.51
N ALA A 266 20.97 -14.80 -5.85
CA ALA A 266 20.10 -13.98 -5.02
C ALA A 266 18.70 -14.59 -4.90
N LYS A 267 18.17 -14.55 -3.69
CA LYS A 267 16.81 -14.99 -3.34
C LYS A 267 16.00 -13.82 -2.82
N PRO A 268 14.66 -13.87 -2.90
CA PRO A 268 13.82 -12.86 -2.27
C PRO A 268 14.21 -12.60 -0.82
N GLY A 269 14.40 -11.31 -0.49
CA GLY A 269 14.91 -10.87 0.82
C GLY A 269 16.40 -10.50 0.85
N ASP A 270 17.17 -10.90 -0.15
CA ASP A 270 18.59 -10.51 -0.23
C ASP A 270 18.72 -9.01 -0.58
N LEU A 271 19.69 -8.34 0.02
CA LEU A 271 20.10 -6.99 -0.31
C LEU A 271 21.07 -7.01 -1.49
N LEU A 272 20.73 -6.29 -2.57
CA LEU A 272 21.56 -6.15 -3.76
C LEU A 272 22.20 -4.76 -3.76
N PHE A 273 23.53 -4.73 -3.93
CA PHE A 273 24.33 -3.51 -3.91
C PHE A 273 24.95 -3.25 -5.26
N PHE A 274 24.99 -1.97 -5.67
CA PHE A 274 25.83 -1.56 -6.80
C PHE A 274 27.29 -1.86 -6.49
N SER A 275 28.08 -2.10 -7.55
CA SER A 275 29.51 -2.42 -7.44
C SER A 275 30.31 -1.36 -6.68
N ASN A 276 29.92 -0.09 -6.78
CA ASN A 276 30.54 1.04 -6.09
C ASN A 276 29.90 1.34 -4.72
N LEU A 277 29.01 0.49 -4.23
CA LEU A 277 28.21 0.69 -3.01
C LEU A 277 27.38 1.98 -2.99
N GLY A 278 27.18 2.63 -4.14
CA GLY A 278 26.41 3.87 -4.24
C GLY A 278 24.89 3.68 -4.10
N HIS A 279 24.40 2.43 -4.10
CA HIS A 279 22.99 2.12 -4.02
C HIS A 279 22.72 0.72 -3.48
N VAL A 280 21.52 0.53 -2.91
CA VAL A 280 21.02 -0.76 -2.41
C VAL A 280 19.50 -0.86 -2.61
N GLY A 281 19.01 -2.07 -2.88
CA GLY A 281 17.62 -2.45 -2.87
C GLY A 281 17.44 -3.88 -2.38
N MET A 282 16.23 -4.25 -1.97
CA MET A 282 15.91 -5.62 -1.58
C MET A 282 15.34 -6.38 -2.78
N TYR A 283 15.96 -7.50 -3.14
CA TYR A 283 15.47 -8.40 -4.18
C TYR A 283 14.15 -9.05 -3.75
N ILE A 284 13.17 -9.08 -4.65
CA ILE A 284 11.84 -9.64 -4.38
C ILE A 284 11.45 -10.78 -5.33
N GLY A 285 12.41 -11.25 -6.14
CA GLY A 285 12.19 -12.31 -7.12
C GLY A 285 11.85 -11.77 -8.51
N ASN A 286 11.81 -12.67 -9.49
CA ASN A 286 11.42 -12.38 -10.88
C ASN A 286 12.17 -11.20 -11.53
N GLY A 287 13.44 -11.01 -11.17
CA GLY A 287 14.24 -9.89 -11.67
C GLY A 287 13.84 -8.52 -11.16
N GLN A 288 13.03 -8.45 -10.08
CA GLN A 288 12.55 -7.21 -9.48
C GLN A 288 13.15 -6.98 -8.10
N TRP A 289 13.25 -5.72 -7.71
CA TRP A 289 13.62 -5.30 -6.38
C TRP A 289 12.77 -4.11 -5.92
N ILE A 290 12.73 -3.88 -4.60
CA ILE A 290 12.11 -2.70 -4.00
C ILE A 290 13.20 -1.77 -3.49
N GLU A 291 13.10 -0.48 -3.80
CA GLU A 291 14.14 0.50 -3.58
C GLU A 291 13.59 1.91 -3.33
N ALA A 292 14.41 2.79 -2.72
CA ALA A 292 14.27 4.24 -2.79
C ALA A 292 15.34 4.74 -3.78
N PRO A 293 15.01 5.03 -5.07
CA PRO A 293 15.99 5.05 -6.14
C PRO A 293 16.96 6.23 -6.09
N ASN A 294 16.47 7.46 -6.16
CA ASN A 294 17.27 8.69 -6.20
C ASN A 294 16.36 9.94 -6.14
N LYS A 295 16.98 11.13 -6.09
CA LYS A 295 16.31 12.43 -6.18
C LYS A 295 15.23 12.45 -7.26
N GLY A 296 14.06 13.00 -6.93
CA GLY A 296 12.91 13.15 -7.83
C GLY A 296 12.17 11.85 -8.14
N LYS A 297 12.57 10.75 -7.50
CA LYS A 297 11.91 9.44 -7.59
C LYS A 297 11.27 9.07 -6.25
N PHE A 298 10.53 7.97 -6.26
CA PHE A 298 9.75 7.50 -5.13
C PHE A 298 10.12 6.06 -4.82
N VAL A 299 9.92 5.65 -3.58
CA VAL A 299 9.98 4.23 -3.21
C VAL A 299 9.08 3.44 -4.17
N SER A 300 9.65 2.46 -4.82
CA SER A 300 8.98 1.71 -5.89
C SER A 300 9.57 0.32 -6.07
N ILE A 301 8.84 -0.53 -6.79
CA ILE A 301 9.35 -1.79 -7.32
C ILE A 301 9.76 -1.54 -8.78
N THR A 302 10.99 -1.91 -9.10
CA THR A 302 11.57 -1.77 -10.45
C THR A 302 12.30 -3.03 -10.84
N SER A 303 12.70 -3.13 -12.11
CA SER A 303 13.60 -4.20 -12.56
C SER A 303 14.99 -4.01 -11.99
N VAL A 304 15.61 -5.10 -11.53
CA VAL A 304 17.00 -5.08 -11.05
C VAL A 304 17.95 -4.71 -12.17
N PRO A 305 18.77 -3.66 -12.03
CA PRO A 305 19.79 -3.31 -13.02
C PRO A 305 21.03 -4.21 -12.88
N TRP A 306 20.91 -5.48 -13.26
CA TRP A 306 21.91 -6.53 -13.01
C TRP A 306 23.34 -6.14 -13.44
N SER A 307 23.49 -5.37 -14.50
CA SER A 307 24.81 -4.88 -14.94
C SER A 307 25.52 -3.96 -13.94
N LYS A 308 24.78 -3.39 -12.99
CA LYS A 308 25.33 -2.52 -11.93
C LYS A 308 25.50 -3.25 -10.60
N ILE A 309 24.89 -4.43 -10.44
CA ILE A 309 24.95 -5.20 -9.20
C ILE A 309 26.30 -5.90 -9.08
N GLY A 310 27.05 -5.56 -8.08
CA GLY A 310 28.35 -6.16 -7.80
C GLY A 310 28.35 -7.12 -6.62
N ARG A 311 27.44 -6.92 -5.65
CA ARG A 311 27.42 -7.70 -4.40
C ARG A 311 26.00 -7.92 -3.91
N ALA A 312 25.83 -9.02 -3.17
CA ALA A 312 24.57 -9.32 -2.49
C ALA A 312 24.82 -9.85 -1.06
N ARG A 313 23.90 -9.52 -0.15
CA ARG A 313 23.94 -9.95 1.26
C ARG A 313 22.64 -10.62 1.65
N ARG A 314 22.74 -11.77 2.29
CA ARG A 314 21.59 -12.45 2.92
C ARG A 314 21.60 -12.11 4.40
N VAL A 315 20.50 -11.49 4.86
CA VAL A 315 20.32 -11.00 6.22
C VAL A 315 19.06 -11.58 6.88
N LEU A 316 18.31 -12.41 6.13
CA LEU A 316 17.12 -13.16 6.56
C LEU A 316 17.40 -14.65 6.64
#